data_7ac01a69d58128aa15d63a8be750580f
#
_entry.id   7ac01a69d58128aa15d63a8be750580f
#
_cell.length_a   1.000
_cell.length_b   1.000
_cell.length_c   1.000
_cell.angle_alpha   90.00
_cell.angle_beta   90.00
_cell.angle_gamma   90.00
#
_symmetry.space_group_name_H-M   'P 1'
#
loop_
_entity.id
_entity.type
_entity.pdbx_description
1 polymer ?
#
loop_
_entity_poly.entity_id
_entity_poly.type
_entity_poly.pdbx_seq_one_letter_code
_entity_poly.pdbx_strand_id
1 'polypeptide(L)'
;MPSTNGSAPPSADTAAAARRYHRAERAVSWLVALFAVAVVLTAIRTLDLFSAALVAVGVAALARVPLVTRNGHTRLLTDAEPAAVVSAFRSATPPILAFQWAVADEVDPGGGDGESDDGDDSAGGSTTRATYELSYLFGLRSVSMSLEVRSLDAANGDEPAANGSDAVDTLEVTATAGGRPWGTYRVTIREADSGTVVDVELTTDRRFGLRSVPQALVAERYVESVFAAQGYRVADRSVSWLT
;
A
#
# COMPACT_ATOMS: atom_id res chain seq x y z
N MET A 1 14.86 10.81 -30.41
CA MET A 1 14.37 11.79 -29.43
C MET A 1 13.76 10.98 -28.31
N PRO A 2 14.24 11.02 -27.07
CA PRO A 2 13.67 10.24 -25.99
C PRO A 2 12.31 10.86 -25.61
N SER A 3 11.26 10.06 -25.73
CA SER A 3 9.92 10.41 -25.24
C SER A 3 9.96 10.41 -23.71
N THR A 4 9.94 11.58 -23.13
CA THR A 4 9.77 11.76 -21.69
C THR A 4 8.31 11.51 -21.31
N ASN A 5 7.91 10.24 -21.22
CA ASN A 5 6.73 9.85 -20.47
C ASN A 5 7.07 9.86 -18.96
N GLY A 6 7.49 11.01 -18.47
CA GLY A 6 7.71 11.21 -17.06
C GLY A 6 6.35 11.31 -16.35
N SER A 7 6.05 10.38 -15.45
CA SER A 7 5.01 10.58 -14.43
C SER A 7 5.22 11.95 -13.80
N ALA A 8 4.16 12.77 -13.76
CA ALA A 8 4.25 14.09 -13.16
C ALA A 8 4.79 13.94 -11.71
N PRO A 9 5.72 14.79 -11.27
CA PRO A 9 6.24 14.72 -9.91
C PRO A 9 5.09 14.81 -8.91
N PRO A 10 5.17 14.09 -7.77
CA PRO A 10 4.12 14.11 -6.76
C PRO A 10 3.83 15.56 -6.35
N SER A 11 2.56 15.90 -6.15
CA SER A 11 2.22 17.21 -5.64
C SER A 11 2.98 17.44 -4.33
N ALA A 12 3.44 18.68 -4.09
CA ALA A 12 4.18 19.02 -2.87
C ALA A 12 3.40 18.64 -1.60
N ASP A 13 2.08 18.71 -1.66
CA ASP A 13 1.17 18.38 -0.56
C ASP A 13 1.11 16.85 -0.30
N THR A 14 1.01 16.03 -1.34
CA THR A 14 1.06 14.57 -1.21
C THR A 14 2.38 14.12 -0.61
N ALA A 15 3.49 14.64 -1.11
CA ALA A 15 4.82 14.34 -0.57
C ALA A 15 4.98 14.84 0.89
N ALA A 16 4.38 15.98 1.25
CA ALA A 16 4.42 16.49 2.63
C ALA A 16 3.59 15.60 3.57
N ALA A 17 2.40 15.16 3.16
CA ALA A 17 1.55 14.25 3.93
C ALA A 17 2.24 12.90 4.15
N ALA A 18 2.81 12.30 3.10
CA ALA A 18 3.56 11.05 3.18
C ALA A 18 4.79 11.16 4.10
N ARG A 19 5.56 12.27 4.01
CA ARG A 19 6.70 12.51 4.93
C ARG A 19 6.29 12.68 6.39
N ARG A 20 5.12 13.27 6.67
CA ARG A 20 4.58 13.36 8.05
C ARG A 20 4.25 11.97 8.59
N TYR A 21 3.59 11.15 7.78
CA TYR A 21 3.31 9.75 8.12
C TYR A 21 4.60 9.00 8.45
N HIS A 22 5.60 9.02 7.57
CA HIS A 22 6.85 8.27 7.80
C HIS A 22 7.63 8.74 9.02
N ARG A 23 7.57 10.03 9.36
CA ARG A 23 8.14 10.51 10.63
C ARG A 23 7.41 9.95 11.85
N ALA A 24 6.08 9.93 11.81
CA ALA A 24 5.28 9.36 12.90
C ALA A 24 5.48 7.85 13.01
N GLU A 25 5.52 7.14 11.89
CA GLU A 25 5.81 5.71 11.83
C GLU A 25 7.18 5.37 12.43
N ARG A 26 8.22 6.13 12.07
CA ARG A 26 9.57 5.97 12.66
C ARG A 26 9.55 6.21 14.18
N ALA A 27 8.89 7.27 14.64
CA ALA A 27 8.78 7.58 16.06
C ALA A 27 8.12 6.43 16.84
N VAL A 28 7.01 5.89 16.33
CA VAL A 28 6.31 4.75 16.95
C VAL A 28 7.17 3.49 16.91
N SER A 29 7.88 3.23 15.83
CA SER A 29 8.81 2.10 15.72
C SER A 29 9.93 2.17 16.77
N TRP A 30 10.50 3.37 16.99
CA TRP A 30 11.48 3.61 18.05
C TRP A 30 10.89 3.43 19.44
N LEU A 31 9.68 3.90 19.70
CA LEU A 31 9.00 3.72 21.00
C LEU A 31 8.78 2.23 21.30
N VAL A 32 8.33 1.44 20.33
CA VAL A 32 8.17 -0.01 20.48
C VAL A 32 9.51 -0.69 20.77
N ALA A 33 10.57 -0.31 20.05
CA ALA A 33 11.91 -0.85 20.27
C ALA A 33 12.45 -0.50 21.66
N LEU A 34 12.32 0.76 22.09
CA LEU A 34 12.74 1.21 23.43
C LEU A 34 11.95 0.53 24.53
N PHE A 35 10.64 0.34 24.35
CA PHE A 35 9.80 -0.40 25.29
C PHE A 35 10.27 -1.86 25.43
N ALA A 36 10.53 -2.55 24.30
CA ALA A 36 11.06 -3.91 24.33
C ALA A 36 12.41 -4.00 25.07
N VAL A 37 13.32 -3.05 24.80
CA VAL A 37 14.61 -2.97 25.51
C VAL A 37 14.39 -2.72 27.01
N ALA A 38 13.50 -1.80 27.38
CA ALA A 38 13.20 -1.51 28.78
C ALA A 38 12.67 -2.75 29.53
N VAL A 39 11.78 -3.53 28.90
CA VAL A 39 11.27 -4.80 29.46
C VAL A 39 12.42 -5.77 29.72
N VAL A 40 13.30 -5.97 28.73
CA VAL A 40 14.45 -6.88 28.87
C VAL A 40 15.42 -6.40 29.96
N LEU A 41 15.74 -5.10 30.02
CA LEU A 41 16.63 -4.54 31.05
C LEU A 41 16.02 -4.66 32.43
N THR A 42 14.71 -4.47 32.57
CA THR A 42 14.02 -4.67 33.84
C THR A 42 14.10 -6.13 34.27
N ALA A 43 13.87 -7.08 33.36
CA ALA A 43 13.99 -8.50 33.63
C ALA A 43 15.42 -8.88 34.11
N ILE A 44 16.45 -8.36 33.44
CA ILE A 44 17.85 -8.60 33.84
C ILE A 44 18.15 -8.06 35.24
N ARG A 45 17.50 -6.97 35.66
CA ARG A 45 17.72 -6.38 36.99
C ARG A 45 16.95 -7.06 38.12
N THR A 46 15.79 -7.67 37.82
CA THR A 46 14.84 -8.17 38.81
C THR A 46 14.79 -9.69 38.89
N LEU A 47 15.23 -10.38 37.84
CA LEU A 47 15.17 -11.83 37.73
C LEU A 47 16.58 -12.43 37.68
N ASP A 48 16.68 -13.76 37.95
CA ASP A 48 17.88 -14.50 37.65
C ASP A 48 18.19 -14.54 36.14
N LEU A 49 19.43 -14.88 35.81
CA LEU A 49 19.90 -14.83 34.40
C LEU A 49 19.09 -15.72 33.48
N PHE A 50 18.65 -16.89 33.93
CA PHE A 50 17.88 -17.81 33.08
C PHE A 50 16.48 -17.28 32.81
N SER A 51 15.78 -16.78 33.81
CA SER A 51 14.47 -16.16 33.69
C SER A 51 14.52 -14.90 32.82
N ALA A 52 15.55 -14.06 32.97
CA ALA A 52 15.74 -12.88 32.14
C ALA A 52 15.98 -13.26 30.68
N ALA A 53 16.75 -14.30 30.38
CA ALA A 53 16.95 -14.82 29.03
C ALA A 53 15.66 -15.32 28.43
N LEU A 54 14.80 -16.02 29.17
CA LEU A 54 13.48 -16.45 28.69
C LEU A 54 12.59 -15.26 28.32
N VAL A 55 12.59 -14.19 29.12
CA VAL A 55 11.86 -12.96 28.83
C VAL A 55 12.37 -12.34 27.52
N ALA A 56 13.69 -12.24 27.33
CA ALA A 56 14.28 -11.69 26.11
C ALA A 56 13.90 -12.51 24.85
N VAL A 57 13.95 -13.84 24.95
CA VAL A 57 13.52 -14.75 23.88
C VAL A 57 12.02 -14.59 23.61
N GLY A 58 11.19 -14.50 24.66
CA GLY A 58 9.75 -14.28 24.55
C GLY A 58 9.40 -12.98 23.84
N VAL A 59 10.06 -11.87 24.19
CA VAL A 59 9.89 -10.57 23.53
C VAL A 59 10.31 -10.63 22.06
N ALA A 60 11.45 -11.28 21.77
CA ALA A 60 11.92 -11.44 20.39
C ALA A 60 10.99 -12.34 19.56
N ALA A 61 10.46 -13.40 20.14
CA ALA A 61 9.49 -14.28 19.50
C ALA A 61 8.18 -13.54 19.20
N LEU A 62 7.60 -12.85 20.19
CA LEU A 62 6.38 -12.05 20.03
C LEU A 62 6.51 -11.00 18.91
N ALA A 63 7.68 -10.37 18.79
CA ALA A 63 7.92 -9.39 17.72
C ALA A 63 7.95 -10.01 16.33
N ARG A 64 8.17 -11.32 16.20
CA ARG A 64 8.32 -12.03 14.93
C ARG A 64 7.15 -12.91 14.54
N VAL A 65 6.28 -13.27 15.48
CA VAL A 65 5.13 -14.12 15.17
C VAL A 65 4.15 -13.37 14.27
N PRO A 66 3.85 -13.91 13.07
CA PRO A 66 2.89 -13.30 12.17
C PRO A 66 1.47 -13.66 12.61
N LEU A 67 0.79 -12.73 13.28
CA LEU A 67 -0.51 -12.98 13.90
C LEU A 67 -1.67 -12.27 13.21
N VAL A 68 -1.42 -11.23 12.42
CA VAL A 68 -2.48 -10.31 11.99
C VAL A 68 -2.53 -10.26 10.46
N THR A 69 -3.68 -10.55 9.88
CA THR A 69 -4.02 -10.21 8.50
C THR A 69 -4.80 -8.90 8.48
N ARG A 70 -4.69 -8.14 7.41
CA ARG A 70 -5.37 -6.86 7.26
C ARG A 70 -6.16 -6.86 5.96
N ASN A 71 -7.47 -6.76 6.07
CA ASN A 71 -8.36 -6.50 4.94
C ASN A 71 -9.03 -5.15 5.15
N GLY A 72 -9.42 -4.48 4.09
CA GLY A 72 -10.03 -3.17 4.21
C GLY A 72 -10.86 -2.80 3.00
N HIS A 73 -11.85 -1.96 3.25
CA HIS A 73 -12.65 -1.30 2.23
C HIS A 73 -12.52 0.20 2.42
N THR A 74 -12.39 0.93 1.32
CA THR A 74 -12.34 2.39 1.34
C THR A 74 -13.14 2.93 0.17
N ARG A 75 -14.12 3.81 0.46
CA ARG A 75 -14.86 4.54 -0.57
C ARG A 75 -14.34 5.97 -0.66
N LEU A 76 -13.94 6.34 -1.88
CA LEU A 76 -13.41 7.66 -2.20
C LEU A 76 -14.39 8.38 -3.13
N LEU A 77 -14.49 9.68 -2.97
CA LEU A 77 -15.24 10.59 -3.83
C LEU A 77 -14.29 11.64 -4.39
N THR A 78 -14.48 12.00 -5.66
CA THR A 78 -13.74 13.07 -6.31
C THR A 78 -14.61 13.76 -7.37
N ASP A 79 -14.38 15.05 -7.60
CA ASP A 79 -15.05 15.82 -8.65
C ASP A 79 -14.40 15.59 -10.04
N ALA A 80 -13.32 14.79 -10.11
CA ALA A 80 -12.65 14.46 -11.36
C ALA A 80 -13.50 13.52 -12.21
N GLU A 81 -13.39 13.66 -13.51
CA GLU A 81 -14.03 12.79 -14.52
C GLU A 81 -13.57 11.33 -14.38
N PRO A 82 -14.45 10.33 -14.59
CA PRO A 82 -14.10 8.93 -14.47
C PRO A 82 -12.87 8.51 -15.28
N ALA A 83 -12.73 8.99 -16.50
CA ALA A 83 -11.58 8.69 -17.36
C ALA A 83 -10.25 9.21 -16.79
N ALA A 84 -10.24 10.38 -16.14
CA ALA A 84 -9.08 10.91 -15.47
C ALA A 84 -8.71 10.08 -14.24
N VAL A 85 -9.72 9.61 -13.48
CA VAL A 85 -9.53 8.72 -12.33
C VAL A 85 -8.96 7.37 -12.76
N VAL A 86 -9.51 6.75 -13.81
CA VAL A 86 -8.99 5.51 -14.39
C VAL A 86 -7.52 5.68 -14.79
N SER A 87 -7.20 6.76 -15.49
CA SER A 87 -5.82 7.08 -15.88
C SER A 87 -4.89 7.22 -14.67
N ALA A 88 -5.33 7.89 -13.61
CA ALA A 88 -4.56 8.05 -12.38
C ALA A 88 -4.27 6.71 -11.69
N PHE A 89 -5.26 5.82 -11.61
CA PHE A 89 -5.09 4.49 -11.00
C PHE A 89 -4.28 3.52 -11.87
N ARG A 90 -4.28 3.70 -13.18
CA ARG A 90 -3.44 2.94 -14.14
C ARG A 90 -2.01 3.48 -14.25
N SER A 91 -1.72 4.63 -13.65
CA SER A 91 -0.39 5.23 -13.73
C SER A 91 0.65 4.48 -12.89
N ALA A 92 1.93 4.77 -13.11
CA ALA A 92 3.03 4.29 -12.28
C ALA A 92 2.96 4.79 -10.83
N THR A 93 2.08 5.76 -10.51
CA THR A 93 1.92 6.37 -9.19
C THR A 93 0.45 6.38 -8.74
N PRO A 94 -0.20 5.21 -8.60
CA PRO A 94 -1.62 5.16 -8.27
C PRO A 94 -1.92 5.75 -6.89
N PRO A 95 -3.06 6.44 -6.72
CA PRO A 95 -3.42 7.13 -5.46
C PRO A 95 -3.37 6.27 -4.20
N ILE A 96 -3.70 4.99 -4.31
CA ILE A 96 -3.72 4.04 -3.18
C ILE A 96 -2.33 3.71 -2.62
N LEU A 97 -1.27 3.90 -3.39
CA LEU A 97 0.12 3.64 -2.99
C LEU A 97 0.91 4.93 -2.71
N ALA A 98 0.22 6.05 -2.47
CA ALA A 98 0.87 7.34 -2.26
C ALA A 98 1.81 7.38 -1.04
N PHE A 99 1.57 6.57 -0.03
CA PHE A 99 2.51 6.43 1.10
C PHE A 99 3.86 5.86 0.68
N GLN A 100 3.91 5.09 -0.40
CA GLN A 100 5.11 4.44 -0.93
C GLN A 100 5.80 5.33 -1.97
N TRP A 101 5.13 5.58 -3.10
CA TRP A 101 5.78 6.29 -4.21
C TRP A 101 6.09 7.76 -3.90
N ALA A 102 5.34 8.44 -3.02
CA ALA A 102 5.59 9.85 -2.69
C ALA A 102 6.86 10.08 -1.85
N VAL A 103 7.48 9.01 -1.32
CA VAL A 103 8.74 9.03 -0.57
C VAL A 103 9.79 8.08 -1.14
N ALA A 104 9.50 7.46 -2.28
CA ALA A 104 10.48 6.66 -2.99
C ALA A 104 11.64 7.56 -3.45
N ASP A 105 12.85 7.04 -3.39
CA ASP A 105 14.03 7.73 -3.89
C ASP A 105 14.02 7.73 -5.42
N GLU A 106 13.47 6.67 -6.00
CA GLU A 106 13.31 6.49 -7.44
C GLU A 106 11.99 5.80 -7.75
N VAL A 107 11.31 6.26 -8.79
CA VAL A 107 10.13 5.62 -9.36
C VAL A 107 10.48 5.29 -10.81
N ASP A 108 10.66 4.02 -11.09
CA ASP A 108 10.84 3.51 -12.45
C ASP A 108 9.48 3.07 -13.01
N PRO A 109 8.90 3.82 -13.95
CA PRO A 109 7.75 3.35 -14.68
C PRO A 109 8.24 2.26 -15.63
N GLY A 110 8.12 1.00 -15.23
CA GLY A 110 8.41 -0.13 -16.10
C GLY A 110 7.69 0.08 -17.43
N GLY A 111 8.46 0.16 -18.51
CA GLY A 111 7.93 0.50 -19.82
C GLY A 111 6.72 -0.37 -20.16
N GLY A 112 5.60 0.27 -20.43
CA GLY A 112 4.35 -0.38 -20.78
C GLY A 112 4.34 -1.05 -22.17
N ASP A 113 5.51 -1.25 -22.76
CA ASP A 113 5.74 -1.90 -24.05
C ASP A 113 6.94 -2.85 -23.99
N GLY A 114 7.18 -3.48 -22.82
CA GLY A 114 8.13 -4.57 -22.72
C GLY A 114 7.52 -5.81 -23.37
N GLU A 115 7.84 -6.02 -24.60
CA GLU A 115 7.82 -7.29 -25.34
C GLU A 115 8.44 -8.37 -24.44
N SER A 116 7.63 -8.95 -23.57
CA SER A 116 7.98 -10.23 -22.95
C SER A 116 7.79 -11.27 -24.05
N ASP A 117 8.91 -11.69 -24.63
CA ASP A 117 9.08 -12.80 -25.56
C ASP A 117 8.77 -14.16 -24.87
N ASP A 118 7.64 -14.25 -24.19
CA ASP A 118 7.08 -15.52 -23.73
C ASP A 118 5.58 -15.52 -24.09
N GLY A 119 5.33 -16.13 -25.25
CA GLY A 119 4.08 -16.22 -25.97
C GLY A 119 2.92 -16.84 -25.18
N ASP A 120 2.17 -16.00 -24.46
CA ASP A 120 0.77 -16.28 -24.16
C ASP A 120 -0.07 -14.98 -24.24
N ASP A 121 -0.21 -14.46 -25.47
CA ASP A 121 -1.06 -13.33 -25.83
C ASP A 121 -2.55 -13.71 -25.86
N SER A 122 -3.12 -14.22 -24.78
CA SER A 122 -4.53 -14.65 -24.78
C SER A 122 -5.47 -13.79 -23.91
N ALA A 123 -5.00 -12.68 -23.31
CA ALA A 123 -5.90 -11.77 -22.59
C ALA A 123 -5.50 -10.32 -22.85
N GLY A 124 -6.23 -9.65 -23.75
CA GLY A 124 -6.00 -8.27 -24.23
C GLY A 124 -6.22 -7.15 -23.23
N GLY A 125 -5.74 -7.27 -21.99
CA GLY A 125 -5.81 -6.23 -20.97
C GLY A 125 -4.48 -5.47 -20.87
N SER A 126 -4.52 -4.13 -20.94
CA SER A 126 -3.32 -3.30 -20.72
C SER A 126 -2.81 -3.46 -19.29
N THR A 127 -1.58 -3.95 -19.15
CA THR A 127 -0.91 -4.09 -17.85
C THR A 127 0.11 -2.97 -17.69
N THR A 128 0.02 -2.22 -16.60
CA THR A 128 1.04 -1.22 -16.22
C THR A 128 1.90 -1.76 -15.10
N ARG A 129 3.21 -1.64 -15.23
CA ARG A 129 4.18 -2.01 -14.19
C ARG A 129 4.97 -0.80 -13.74
N ALA A 130 5.34 -0.77 -12.46
CA ALA A 130 6.25 0.21 -11.91
C ALA A 130 7.08 -0.39 -10.78
N THR A 131 8.26 0.18 -10.54
CA THR A 131 9.12 -0.20 -9.42
C THR A 131 9.48 1.04 -8.62
N TYR A 132 9.40 0.93 -7.28
CA TYR A 132 9.78 1.98 -6.34
C TYR A 132 10.99 1.52 -5.55
N GLU A 133 12.03 2.32 -5.52
CA GLU A 133 13.18 2.12 -4.64
C GLU A 133 13.01 2.96 -3.37
N LEU A 134 13.01 2.28 -2.23
CA LEU A 134 12.79 2.88 -0.91
C LEU A 134 14.02 2.65 -0.03
N SER A 135 14.74 3.70 0.30
CA SER A 135 15.89 3.62 1.20
C SER A 135 15.50 3.79 2.66
N TYR A 136 16.06 2.93 3.50
CA TYR A 136 15.90 2.94 4.95
C TYR A 136 17.25 3.08 5.64
N LEU A 137 17.24 3.47 6.93
CA LEU A 137 18.45 3.57 7.76
C LEU A 137 19.55 4.44 7.10
N PHE A 138 19.21 5.66 6.67
CA PHE A 138 20.15 6.60 6.04
C PHE A 138 20.83 6.06 4.77
N GLY A 139 20.10 5.27 3.97
CA GLY A 139 20.61 4.69 2.73
C GLY A 139 21.40 3.38 2.92
N LEU A 140 21.50 2.87 4.14
CA LEU A 140 22.21 1.60 4.41
C LEU A 140 21.39 0.36 3.99
N ARG A 141 20.10 0.53 3.72
CA ARG A 141 19.21 -0.53 3.29
C ARG A 141 18.20 0.01 2.30
N SER A 142 18.07 -0.64 1.15
CA SER A 142 17.00 -0.38 0.18
C SER A 142 16.05 -1.56 0.11
N VAL A 143 14.81 -1.27 -0.24
CA VAL A 143 13.77 -2.25 -0.55
C VAL A 143 13.13 -1.82 -1.86
N SER A 144 13.15 -2.72 -2.83
CA SER A 144 12.41 -2.56 -4.07
C SER A 144 10.97 -3.02 -3.87
N MET A 145 10.03 -2.21 -4.32
CA MET A 145 8.60 -2.53 -4.34
C MET A 145 8.12 -2.49 -5.78
N SER A 146 7.60 -3.60 -6.27
CA SER A 146 7.03 -3.72 -7.61
C SER A 146 5.52 -3.58 -7.56
N LEU A 147 4.98 -2.89 -8.53
CA LEU A 147 3.57 -2.67 -8.75
C LEU A 147 3.17 -3.27 -10.10
N GLU A 148 2.02 -3.91 -10.13
CA GLU A 148 1.35 -4.35 -11.36
C GLU A 148 -0.12 -3.93 -11.30
N VAL A 149 -0.57 -3.22 -12.33
CA VAL A 149 -1.97 -2.79 -12.50
C VAL A 149 -2.53 -3.49 -13.72
N ARG A 150 -3.61 -4.21 -13.54
CA ARG A 150 -4.37 -4.89 -14.61
C ARG A 150 -5.79 -4.36 -14.67
N SER A 151 -6.32 -4.20 -15.87
CA SER A 151 -7.76 -4.00 -16.07
C SER A 151 -8.46 -5.34 -16.00
N LEU A 152 -9.48 -5.42 -15.17
CA LEU A 152 -10.39 -6.56 -15.15
C LEU A 152 -11.55 -6.22 -16.07
N ASP A 153 -11.44 -6.57 -17.36
CA ASP A 153 -12.53 -6.37 -18.30
C ASP A 153 -13.78 -7.12 -17.81
N ALA A 154 -14.93 -6.47 -17.93
CA ALA A 154 -16.24 -7.05 -17.58
C ALA A 154 -16.61 -8.31 -18.41
N ALA A 155 -15.70 -8.78 -19.25
CA ALA A 155 -15.91 -9.88 -20.21
C ALA A 155 -15.61 -11.28 -19.68
N ASN A 156 -14.97 -11.43 -18.53
CA ASN A 156 -14.78 -12.76 -17.93
C ASN A 156 -15.87 -13.00 -16.89
N GLY A 157 -17.07 -13.34 -17.42
CA GLY A 157 -18.30 -13.53 -16.69
C GLY A 157 -18.36 -14.83 -15.88
N ASP A 158 -17.60 -14.97 -14.82
CA ASP A 158 -17.77 -16.10 -13.89
C ASP A 158 -17.97 -15.67 -12.42
N GLU A 159 -18.08 -14.37 -12.12
CA GLU A 159 -18.78 -13.93 -10.92
C GLU A 159 -19.61 -12.69 -11.21
N PRO A 160 -20.93 -12.70 -10.93
CA PRO A 160 -21.73 -11.51 -11.05
C PRO A 160 -21.19 -10.48 -10.07
N ALA A 161 -20.73 -9.33 -10.61
CA ALA A 161 -20.40 -8.18 -9.80
C ALA A 161 -21.61 -7.91 -8.87
N ALA A 162 -21.45 -8.22 -7.59
CA ALA A 162 -22.52 -8.23 -6.61
C ALA A 162 -23.12 -6.83 -6.33
N ASN A 163 -22.69 -5.79 -7.05
CA ASN A 163 -23.22 -4.45 -6.91
C ASN A 163 -23.17 -3.67 -8.23
N GLY A 164 -24.25 -3.75 -9.01
CA GLY A 164 -24.70 -2.70 -9.92
C GLY A 164 -23.89 -2.51 -11.22
N SER A 165 -24.61 -2.49 -12.32
CA SER A 165 -24.16 -2.38 -13.73
C SER A 165 -23.54 -1.04 -14.12
N ASP A 166 -23.16 -0.16 -13.19
CA ASP A 166 -22.72 1.21 -13.45
C ASP A 166 -21.20 1.42 -13.29
N ALA A 167 -20.43 0.33 -13.23
CA ALA A 167 -18.96 0.42 -13.16
C ALA A 167 -18.41 0.84 -14.53
N VAL A 168 -17.66 1.95 -14.55
CA VAL A 168 -16.94 2.42 -15.74
C VAL A 168 -15.70 1.55 -15.97
N ASP A 169 -15.01 1.15 -14.90
CA ASP A 169 -13.81 0.31 -14.96
C ASP A 169 -13.57 -0.43 -13.64
N THR A 170 -12.95 -1.60 -13.72
CA THR A 170 -12.45 -2.34 -12.56
C THR A 170 -10.99 -2.70 -12.78
N LEU A 171 -10.17 -2.34 -11.81
CA LEU A 171 -8.72 -2.55 -11.84
C LEU A 171 -8.30 -3.46 -10.70
N GLU A 172 -7.33 -4.32 -10.97
CA GLU A 172 -6.57 -5.02 -9.94
C GLU A 172 -5.17 -4.44 -9.84
N VAL A 173 -4.79 -4.06 -8.64
CA VAL A 173 -3.48 -3.49 -8.34
C VAL A 173 -2.77 -4.41 -7.37
N THR A 174 -1.76 -5.12 -7.85
CA THR A 174 -0.96 -6.04 -7.04
C THR A 174 0.38 -5.40 -6.73
N ALA A 175 0.75 -5.42 -5.45
CA ALA A 175 2.02 -4.89 -4.98
C ALA A 175 2.85 -5.99 -4.30
N THR A 176 4.16 -5.99 -4.59
CA THR A 176 5.14 -6.86 -3.93
C THR A 176 6.28 -6.02 -3.35
N ALA A 177 6.84 -6.40 -2.22
CA ALA A 177 7.94 -5.70 -1.59
C ALA A 177 9.05 -6.68 -1.18
N GLY A 178 10.26 -6.47 -1.70
CA GLY A 178 11.39 -7.38 -1.48
C GLY A 178 11.08 -8.81 -1.96
N GLY A 179 10.39 -8.95 -3.09
CA GLY A 179 10.00 -10.23 -3.68
C GLY A 179 8.88 -10.98 -2.94
N ARG A 180 8.18 -10.33 -1.99
CA ARG A 180 7.09 -10.94 -1.22
C ARG A 180 5.78 -10.20 -1.46
N PRO A 181 4.63 -10.90 -1.54
CA PRO A 181 3.34 -10.26 -1.66
C PRO A 181 3.16 -9.18 -0.58
N TRP A 182 2.76 -7.98 -1.00
CA TRP A 182 2.43 -6.88 -0.10
C TRP A 182 0.92 -6.79 0.11
N GLY A 183 0.15 -6.79 -0.97
CA GLY A 183 -1.30 -6.77 -0.97
C GLY A 183 -1.85 -6.61 -2.37
N THR A 184 -3.09 -7.01 -2.54
CA THR A 184 -3.87 -6.86 -3.77
C THR A 184 -5.03 -5.92 -3.48
N TYR A 185 -5.19 -4.92 -4.35
CA TYR A 185 -6.29 -3.97 -4.29
C TYR A 185 -7.19 -4.18 -5.49
N ARG A 186 -8.48 -4.37 -5.25
CA ARG A 186 -9.50 -4.27 -6.29
C ARG A 186 -10.09 -2.86 -6.24
N VAL A 187 -10.05 -2.17 -7.36
CA VAL A 187 -10.50 -0.79 -7.50
C VAL A 187 -11.64 -0.77 -8.49
N THR A 188 -12.83 -0.40 -8.03
CA THR A 188 -14.02 -0.23 -8.88
C THR A 188 -14.35 1.25 -9.00
N ILE A 189 -14.38 1.76 -10.22
CA ILE A 189 -14.62 3.17 -10.53
C ILE A 189 -16.00 3.29 -11.14
N ARG A 190 -16.81 4.21 -10.61
CA ARG A 190 -18.20 4.47 -11.05
C ARG A 190 -18.41 5.96 -11.24
N GLU A 191 -19.20 6.29 -12.22
CA GLU A 191 -19.75 7.64 -12.39
C GLU A 191 -20.84 7.88 -11.35
N ALA A 192 -20.91 9.10 -10.83
CA ALA A 192 -21.96 9.56 -9.92
C ALA A 192 -22.50 10.92 -10.38
N ASP A 193 -23.65 11.32 -9.87
CA ASP A 193 -24.32 12.57 -10.24
C ASP A 193 -23.42 13.82 -10.08
N SER A 194 -22.43 13.74 -9.18
CA SER A 194 -21.48 14.83 -8.92
C SER A 194 -20.06 14.29 -8.85
N GLY A 195 -19.50 13.83 -9.99
CA GLY A 195 -18.12 13.36 -10.08
C GLY A 195 -17.98 11.84 -10.11
N THR A 196 -16.97 11.31 -9.44
CA THR A 196 -16.60 9.89 -9.50
C THR A 196 -16.53 9.27 -8.10
N VAL A 197 -17.08 8.07 -7.99
CA VAL A 197 -16.95 7.20 -6.81
C VAL A 197 -15.93 6.11 -7.10
N VAL A 198 -15.00 5.89 -6.17
CA VAL A 198 -14.00 4.83 -6.24
C VAL A 198 -14.10 3.95 -5.01
N ASP A 199 -14.46 2.70 -5.20
CA ASP A 199 -14.43 1.68 -4.16
C ASP A 199 -13.13 0.90 -4.25
N VAL A 200 -12.39 0.85 -3.17
CA VAL A 200 -11.10 0.16 -3.05
C VAL A 200 -11.22 -0.93 -2.00
N GLU A 201 -11.01 -2.16 -2.40
CA GLU A 201 -10.94 -3.32 -1.52
C GLU A 201 -9.49 -3.79 -1.43
N LEU A 202 -8.98 -3.87 -0.20
CA LEU A 202 -7.66 -4.43 0.09
C LEU A 202 -7.81 -5.84 0.62
N THR A 203 -7.14 -6.77 -0.03
CA THR A 203 -6.97 -8.16 0.43
C THR A 203 -5.49 -8.43 0.65
N THR A 204 -5.15 -8.97 1.83
CA THR A 204 -3.77 -9.38 2.10
C THR A 204 -3.74 -10.81 2.60
N ASP A 205 -3.06 -11.69 1.88
CA ASP A 205 -2.79 -13.07 2.31
C ASP A 205 -1.61 -13.13 3.29
N ARG A 206 -0.89 -12.02 3.40
CA ARG A 206 0.28 -11.92 4.27
C ARG A 206 -0.13 -11.63 5.70
N ARG A 207 0.36 -12.44 6.63
CA ARG A 207 0.26 -12.16 8.06
C ARG A 207 1.37 -11.20 8.48
N PHE A 208 0.99 -10.20 9.26
CA PHE A 208 1.89 -9.20 9.81
C PHE A 208 2.21 -9.52 11.27
N GLY A 209 3.45 -9.25 11.69
CA GLY A 209 3.83 -9.38 13.09
C GLY A 209 3.25 -8.25 13.96
N LEU A 210 3.12 -8.49 15.25
CA LEU A 210 2.58 -7.51 16.21
C LEU A 210 3.28 -6.15 16.16
N ARG A 211 4.56 -6.10 15.80
CA ARG A 211 5.30 -4.83 15.61
C ARG A 211 4.71 -3.91 14.54
N SER A 212 3.98 -4.46 13.58
CA SER A 212 3.37 -3.70 12.48
C SER A 212 2.02 -3.09 12.86
N VAL A 213 1.39 -3.55 13.95
CA VAL A 213 0.09 -3.03 14.40
C VAL A 213 0.14 -1.54 14.75
N PRO A 214 1.11 -1.05 15.57
CA PRO A 214 1.22 0.37 15.87
C PRO A 214 1.47 1.23 14.61
N GLN A 215 2.27 0.73 13.67
CA GLN A 215 2.53 1.40 12.40
C GLN A 215 1.25 1.53 11.56
N ALA A 216 0.45 0.48 11.51
CA ALA A 216 -0.80 0.49 10.79
C ALA A 216 -1.85 1.42 11.40
N LEU A 217 -1.91 1.52 12.75
CA LEU A 217 -2.75 2.50 13.43
C LEU A 217 -2.33 3.94 13.12
N VAL A 218 -1.01 4.18 13.02
CA VAL A 218 -0.50 5.47 12.56
C VAL A 218 -0.91 5.74 11.13
N ALA A 219 -0.80 4.75 10.22
CA ALA A 219 -1.20 4.90 8.82
C ALA A 219 -2.67 5.34 8.70
N GLU A 220 -3.58 4.72 9.48
CA GLU A 220 -5.01 5.08 9.47
C GLU A 220 -5.24 6.57 9.74
N ARG A 221 -4.46 7.17 10.63
CA ARG A 221 -4.57 8.59 10.98
C ARG A 221 -4.24 9.53 9.81
N TYR A 222 -3.41 9.08 8.87
CA TYR A 222 -2.93 9.91 7.76
C TYR A 222 -3.62 9.61 6.42
N VAL A 223 -4.43 8.56 6.35
CA VAL A 223 -5.10 8.13 5.11
C VAL A 223 -5.91 9.27 4.49
N GLU A 224 -6.78 9.90 5.27
CA GLU A 224 -7.63 11.00 4.77
C GLU A 224 -6.79 12.16 4.23
N SER A 225 -5.72 12.54 4.93
CA SER A 225 -4.87 13.66 4.50
C SER A 225 -4.09 13.35 3.22
N VAL A 226 -3.68 12.10 3.02
CA VAL A 226 -2.97 11.68 1.81
C VAL A 226 -3.92 11.61 0.62
N PHE A 227 -5.14 11.12 0.79
CA PHE A 227 -6.14 11.12 -0.28
C PHE A 227 -6.61 12.54 -0.59
N ALA A 228 -6.85 13.38 0.43
CA ALA A 228 -7.24 14.79 0.24
C ALA A 228 -6.20 15.58 -0.56
N ALA A 229 -4.90 15.34 -0.30
CA ALA A 229 -3.80 15.96 -1.06
C ALA A 229 -3.76 15.57 -2.54
N GLN A 230 -4.49 14.53 -2.93
CA GLN A 230 -4.63 14.04 -4.31
C GLN A 230 -6.02 14.36 -4.92
N GLY A 231 -6.86 15.12 -4.21
CA GLY A 231 -8.19 15.49 -4.68
C GLY A 231 -9.28 14.45 -4.42
N TYR A 232 -9.02 13.48 -3.52
CA TYR A 232 -10.03 12.49 -3.11
C TYR A 232 -10.50 12.76 -1.68
N ARG A 233 -11.79 12.61 -1.46
CA ARG A 233 -12.41 12.64 -0.13
C ARG A 233 -12.79 11.22 0.29
N VAL A 234 -12.37 10.78 1.46
CA VAL A 234 -12.78 9.50 2.04
C VAL A 234 -14.22 9.63 2.53
N ALA A 235 -15.14 8.88 1.94
CA ALA A 235 -16.56 8.85 2.31
C ALA A 235 -16.87 7.75 3.33
N ASP A 236 -16.24 6.59 3.16
CA ASP A 236 -16.34 5.46 4.09
C ASP A 236 -15.01 4.70 4.14
N ARG A 237 -14.71 4.14 5.30
CA ARG A 237 -13.53 3.31 5.47
C ARG A 237 -13.73 2.30 6.59
N SER A 238 -13.50 1.05 6.27
CA SER A 238 -13.47 -0.04 7.24
C SER A 238 -12.17 -0.84 7.11
N VAL A 239 -11.58 -1.21 8.24
CA VAL A 239 -10.38 -2.06 8.30
C VAL A 239 -10.65 -3.17 9.28
N SER A 240 -10.56 -4.40 8.83
CA SER A 240 -10.66 -5.59 9.68
C SER A 240 -9.28 -6.18 9.92
N TRP A 241 -9.07 -6.58 11.17
CA TRP A 241 -7.87 -7.26 11.63
C TRP A 241 -8.28 -8.66 12.06
N LEU A 242 -7.82 -9.65 11.31
CA LEU A 242 -8.07 -11.06 11.62
C LEU A 242 -6.81 -11.66 12.27
N THR A 243 -6.99 -12.35 13.36
CA THR A 243 -5.94 -13.10 14.07
C THR A 243 -5.95 -14.56 13.67
#